data_99a5b8f1c17080d4e0347773ff6df058
#
_entry.id   99a5b8f1c17080d4e0347773ff6df058
#
_cell.length_a   1.000
_cell.length_b   1.000
_cell.length_c   1.000
_cell.angle_alpha   90.00
_cell.angle_beta   90.00
_cell.angle_gamma   90.00
#
_symmetry.space_group_name_H-M   'P 1'
#
loop_
_entity.id
_entity.type
_entity.pdbx_description
1 polymer ?
#
loop_
_entity_poly.entity_id
_entity_poly.type
_entity_poly.pdbx_seq_one_letter_code
_entity_poly.pdbx_strand_id
1 'polypeptide(L)'
;VTIPETVTSIGVEAFDNSGLRSIIIPRSVTSMGDRAFAYSGLRSITIPETVTSVGGGILNGCSRLTSIFWECNRDVPNIIDLNSTSCLLYLSHDVKCPSTWKNVIEPGGVAQTIVLKNEKRYLCPKAFTANKISYTREFAMKTIPGKAAGWQTIILPFSVQTITDKDGNRLAPFMAEGDGIWKRFWLRELQADGTYKDVTAIEANKPYLIAMPNAEEYASEYCISGNVTFEADNVSLGETPEIVPTDGGAYSMYGTYDWVTGTRKVYALNLDNWSDGSVYYEKGSVFVPSLRDVAPFECYLQNNNPSASTRGFIGIVGSHASTRAGHPLGSKPSVTDM
;
A
#
# COMPACT_ATOMS: atom_id res chain seq x y z
N VAL A 1 19.05 0.54 -20.92
CA VAL A 1 20.52 0.63 -21.17
C VAL A 1 21.09 -0.77 -21.09
N THR A 2 21.95 -1.13 -22.05
CA THR A 2 22.69 -2.40 -22.05
C THR A 2 24.16 -2.10 -21.78
N ILE A 3 24.74 -2.75 -20.78
CA ILE A 3 26.17 -2.68 -20.50
C ILE A 3 26.85 -3.80 -21.33
N PRO A 4 27.89 -3.49 -22.12
CA PRO A 4 28.63 -4.51 -22.88
C PRO A 4 29.32 -5.51 -21.94
N GLU A 5 29.47 -6.78 -22.42
CA GLU A 5 30.16 -7.84 -21.67
C GLU A 5 31.68 -7.60 -21.51
N THR A 6 32.22 -6.56 -22.12
CA THR A 6 33.61 -6.12 -21.93
C THR A 6 33.82 -5.21 -20.72
N VAL A 7 32.73 -4.72 -20.12
CA VAL A 7 32.77 -3.84 -18.95
C VAL A 7 32.99 -4.69 -17.70
N THR A 8 34.04 -4.41 -16.95
CA THR A 8 34.41 -5.11 -15.72
C THR A 8 34.12 -4.31 -14.44
N SER A 9 33.86 -3.01 -14.57
CA SER A 9 33.55 -2.14 -13.44
C SER A 9 32.52 -1.06 -13.81
N ILE A 10 31.67 -0.70 -12.83
CA ILE A 10 30.78 0.45 -12.88
C ILE A 10 31.34 1.49 -11.92
N GLY A 11 31.68 2.68 -12.43
CA GLY A 11 32.33 3.72 -11.66
C GLY A 11 31.45 4.36 -10.57
N VAL A 12 32.07 5.20 -9.76
CA VAL A 12 31.38 6.05 -8.78
C VAL A 12 30.38 6.94 -9.52
N GLU A 13 29.13 6.98 -9.04
CA GLU A 13 28.04 7.81 -9.58
C GLU A 13 27.74 7.62 -11.08
N ALA A 14 28.14 6.48 -11.68
CA ALA A 14 28.05 6.27 -13.14
C ALA A 14 26.63 6.46 -13.71
N PHE A 15 25.58 6.19 -12.94
CA PHE A 15 24.17 6.35 -13.30
C PHE A 15 23.41 7.16 -12.24
N ASP A 16 24.12 8.00 -11.45
CA ASP A 16 23.48 8.85 -10.44
C ASP A 16 22.51 9.84 -11.11
N ASN A 17 21.36 10.06 -10.49
CA ASN A 17 20.30 10.96 -10.96
C ASN A 17 19.88 10.72 -12.43
N SER A 18 19.97 9.47 -12.89
CA SER A 18 19.60 9.08 -14.25
C SER A 18 18.13 8.70 -14.35
N GLY A 19 17.53 8.89 -15.52
CA GLY A 19 16.20 8.39 -15.85
C GLY A 19 16.14 6.88 -16.10
N LEU A 20 17.17 6.12 -15.71
CA LEU A 20 17.32 4.71 -15.95
C LEU A 20 16.24 3.90 -15.25
N ARG A 21 15.38 3.19 -16.01
CA ARG A 21 14.25 2.42 -15.46
C ARG A 21 14.55 0.93 -15.29
N SER A 22 15.49 0.43 -16.09
CA SER A 22 15.94 -0.96 -16.05
C SER A 22 17.38 -1.06 -16.54
N ILE A 23 18.13 -2.01 -15.99
CA ILE A 23 19.50 -2.32 -16.39
C ILE A 23 19.74 -3.80 -16.16
N ILE A 24 20.51 -4.39 -17.07
CA ILE A 24 21.10 -5.71 -16.89
C ILE A 24 22.58 -5.49 -16.62
N ILE A 25 23.06 -5.94 -15.48
CA ILE A 25 24.47 -5.92 -15.12
C ILE A 25 25.08 -7.23 -15.64
N PRO A 26 26.03 -7.16 -16.60
CA PRO A 26 26.61 -8.37 -17.16
C PRO A 26 27.52 -9.09 -16.15
N ARG A 27 27.71 -10.38 -16.34
CA ARG A 27 28.57 -11.20 -15.49
C ARG A 27 30.06 -10.85 -15.58
N SER A 28 30.46 -10.02 -16.53
CA SER A 28 31.81 -9.45 -16.59
C SER A 28 32.11 -8.41 -15.50
N VAL A 29 31.05 -7.79 -14.92
CA VAL A 29 31.20 -6.77 -13.89
C VAL A 29 31.60 -7.42 -12.55
N THR A 30 32.72 -6.95 -11.99
CA THR A 30 33.27 -7.42 -10.72
C THR A 30 33.25 -6.35 -9.61
N SER A 31 33.03 -5.08 -9.97
CA SER A 31 32.99 -3.98 -9.01
C SER A 31 32.00 -2.89 -9.36
N MET A 32 31.41 -2.29 -8.33
CA MET A 32 30.52 -1.11 -8.44
C MET A 32 30.95 -0.07 -7.43
N GLY A 33 31.11 1.17 -7.90
CA GLY A 33 31.49 2.32 -7.08
C GLY A 33 30.37 2.87 -6.24
N ASP A 34 30.70 3.78 -5.33
CA ASP A 34 29.74 4.47 -4.48
C ASP A 34 28.67 5.17 -5.33
N ARG A 35 27.41 5.10 -4.88
CA ARG A 35 26.28 5.79 -5.48
C ARG A 35 26.04 5.46 -6.99
N ALA A 36 26.58 4.34 -7.49
CA ALA A 36 26.58 4.02 -8.91
C ALA A 36 25.22 4.16 -9.61
N PHE A 37 24.09 3.93 -8.92
CA PHE A 37 22.72 4.03 -9.41
C PHE A 37 21.84 4.93 -8.54
N ALA A 38 22.41 5.73 -7.64
CA ALA A 38 21.64 6.56 -6.74
C ALA A 38 20.69 7.50 -7.49
N TYR A 39 19.51 7.77 -6.93
CA TYR A 39 18.45 8.62 -7.51
C TYR A 39 18.01 8.23 -8.94
N SER A 40 18.28 6.99 -9.36
CA SER A 40 17.80 6.48 -10.64
C SER A 40 16.34 6.07 -10.60
N GLY A 41 15.74 5.89 -11.79
CA GLY A 41 14.36 5.44 -11.96
C GLY A 41 14.16 3.93 -11.90
N LEU A 42 15.12 3.15 -11.42
CA LEU A 42 15.08 1.69 -11.38
C LEU A 42 13.88 1.16 -10.61
N ARG A 43 13.23 0.13 -11.16
CA ARG A 43 12.15 -0.62 -10.49
C ARG A 43 12.66 -1.89 -9.83
N SER A 44 13.64 -2.53 -10.44
CA SER A 44 14.35 -3.67 -9.88
C SER A 44 15.80 -3.69 -10.35
N ILE A 45 16.65 -4.40 -9.61
CA ILE A 45 18.04 -4.63 -9.98
C ILE A 45 18.49 -6.00 -9.50
N THR A 46 19.31 -6.67 -10.32
CA THR A 46 20.03 -7.88 -9.93
C THR A 46 21.51 -7.54 -9.81
N ILE A 47 22.11 -7.86 -8.67
CA ILE A 47 23.56 -7.77 -8.44
C ILE A 47 24.14 -9.15 -8.65
N PRO A 48 24.90 -9.39 -9.76
CA PRO A 48 25.37 -10.72 -10.14
C PRO A 48 26.36 -11.32 -9.15
N GLU A 49 26.47 -12.64 -9.14
CA GLU A 49 27.41 -13.41 -8.31
C GLU A 49 28.88 -13.04 -8.54
N THR A 50 29.21 -12.51 -9.74
CA THR A 50 30.57 -12.11 -10.12
C THR A 50 31.04 -10.83 -9.44
N VAL A 51 30.11 -10.02 -8.88
CA VAL A 51 30.44 -8.77 -8.21
C VAL A 51 31.11 -9.05 -6.86
N THR A 52 32.35 -8.60 -6.72
CA THR A 52 33.18 -8.82 -5.54
C THR A 52 33.38 -7.57 -4.69
N SER A 53 33.04 -6.39 -5.22
CA SER A 53 33.14 -5.11 -4.53
C SER A 53 31.94 -4.22 -4.85
N VAL A 54 31.28 -3.74 -3.82
CA VAL A 54 30.10 -2.85 -3.91
C VAL A 54 30.29 -1.66 -3.00
N GLY A 55 30.22 -0.47 -3.57
CA GLY A 55 30.31 0.80 -2.85
C GLY A 55 29.07 1.10 -2.00
N GLY A 56 29.19 2.13 -1.16
CA GLY A 56 28.10 2.59 -0.32
C GLY A 56 27.00 3.32 -1.11
N GLY A 57 25.74 3.14 -0.66
CA GLY A 57 24.61 3.91 -1.15
C GLY A 57 24.29 3.75 -2.63
N ILE A 58 24.67 2.64 -3.25
CA ILE A 58 24.52 2.45 -4.72
C ILE A 58 23.09 2.64 -5.21
N LEU A 59 22.08 2.47 -4.36
CA LEU A 59 20.64 2.57 -4.68
C LEU A 59 19.93 3.66 -3.86
N ASN A 60 20.67 4.54 -3.17
CA ASN A 60 20.06 5.61 -2.40
C ASN A 60 19.17 6.48 -3.28
N GLY A 61 17.99 6.87 -2.78
CA GLY A 61 17.06 7.74 -3.48
C GLY A 61 16.33 7.12 -4.67
N CYS A 62 16.48 5.81 -4.93
CA CYS A 62 15.73 5.09 -5.96
C CYS A 62 14.25 4.91 -5.55
N SER A 63 13.45 5.97 -5.65
CA SER A 63 12.06 6.01 -5.16
C SER A 63 11.10 5.05 -5.87
N ARG A 64 11.50 4.49 -7.01
CA ARG A 64 10.70 3.52 -7.78
C ARG A 64 11.08 2.07 -7.52
N LEU A 65 12.14 1.83 -6.73
CA LEU A 65 12.68 0.50 -6.52
C LEU A 65 11.75 -0.33 -5.62
N THR A 66 11.39 -1.52 -6.09
CA THR A 66 10.49 -2.46 -5.41
C THR A 66 11.18 -3.78 -5.08
N SER A 67 12.27 -4.13 -5.78
CA SER A 67 12.98 -5.38 -5.53
C SER A 67 14.47 -5.29 -5.88
N ILE A 68 15.27 -5.98 -5.07
CA ILE A 68 16.71 -6.16 -5.25
C ILE A 68 16.98 -7.67 -5.18
N PHE A 69 17.66 -8.22 -6.19
CA PHE A 69 18.15 -9.59 -6.19
C PHE A 69 19.64 -9.58 -5.94
N TRP A 70 20.06 -10.09 -4.79
CA TRP A 70 21.44 -10.16 -4.38
C TRP A 70 21.97 -11.58 -4.64
N GLU A 71 22.67 -11.77 -5.76
CA GLU A 71 23.24 -13.07 -6.14
C GLU A 71 24.68 -13.22 -5.65
N CYS A 72 25.29 -12.16 -5.11
CA CYS A 72 26.65 -12.22 -4.59
C CYS A 72 26.75 -13.13 -3.36
N ASN A 73 27.80 -13.93 -3.28
CA ASN A 73 28.16 -14.68 -2.07
C ASN A 73 29.03 -13.81 -1.14
N ARG A 74 28.55 -12.62 -0.81
CA ARG A 74 29.19 -11.65 0.09
C ARG A 74 28.15 -10.90 0.89
N ASP A 75 28.53 -10.45 2.06
CA ASP A 75 27.69 -9.63 2.93
C ASP A 75 27.17 -8.40 2.19
N VAL A 76 25.93 -8.05 2.43
CA VAL A 76 25.27 -6.90 1.79
C VAL A 76 25.72 -5.62 2.52
N PRO A 77 26.45 -4.70 1.85
CA PRO A 77 26.80 -3.44 2.46
C PRO A 77 25.59 -2.50 2.54
N ASN A 78 25.77 -1.32 3.09
CA ASN A 78 24.72 -0.31 3.17
C ASN A 78 24.44 0.32 1.79
N ILE A 79 23.69 -0.40 0.96
CA ILE A 79 23.38 -0.03 -0.44
C ILE A 79 22.17 0.91 -0.56
N ILE A 80 21.26 0.89 0.39
CA ILE A 80 20.01 1.67 0.44
C ILE A 80 19.50 1.70 1.88
N ASP A 81 18.73 2.72 2.24
CA ASP A 81 17.92 2.65 3.46
C ASP A 81 16.64 1.82 3.22
N LEU A 82 16.75 0.51 3.41
CA LEU A 82 15.66 -0.42 3.17
C LEU A 82 14.46 -0.18 4.10
N ASN A 83 14.71 0.33 5.31
CA ASN A 83 13.67 0.59 6.30
C ASN A 83 12.75 1.78 5.95
N SER A 84 13.14 2.64 5.02
CA SER A 84 12.32 3.76 4.54
C SER A 84 11.42 3.41 3.34
N THR A 85 11.47 2.15 2.87
CA THR A 85 10.77 1.69 1.66
C THR A 85 9.91 0.46 1.93
N SER A 86 9.13 0.01 0.93
CA SER A 86 8.53 -1.33 0.89
C SER A 86 9.30 -2.26 -0.08
N CYS A 87 10.53 -1.89 -0.45
CA CYS A 87 11.38 -2.68 -1.34
C CYS A 87 11.78 -4.00 -0.70
N LEU A 88 11.75 -5.08 -1.47
CA LEU A 88 12.12 -6.44 -1.06
C LEU A 88 13.54 -6.76 -1.50
N LEU A 89 14.36 -7.27 -0.60
CA LEU A 89 15.71 -7.76 -0.86
C LEU A 89 15.71 -9.29 -0.85
N TYR A 90 15.95 -9.91 -1.99
CA TYR A 90 16.06 -11.36 -2.15
C TYR A 90 17.54 -11.78 -2.13
N LEU A 91 17.90 -12.64 -1.18
CA LEU A 91 19.23 -13.20 -1.06
C LEU A 91 19.29 -14.56 -1.74
N SER A 92 20.33 -14.81 -2.54
CA SER A 92 20.60 -16.12 -3.13
C SER A 92 21.54 -16.99 -2.28
N HIS A 93 22.27 -16.38 -1.33
CA HIS A 93 23.21 -17.01 -0.44
C HIS A 93 22.97 -16.60 1.01
N ASP A 94 23.41 -17.43 1.96
CA ASP A 94 23.42 -17.11 3.39
C ASP A 94 24.53 -16.11 3.70
N VAL A 95 24.17 -14.83 3.54
CA VAL A 95 25.08 -13.68 3.72
C VAL A 95 24.48 -12.71 4.74
N LYS A 96 25.31 -11.92 5.39
CA LYS A 96 24.87 -10.94 6.37
C LYS A 96 24.33 -9.68 5.69
N CYS A 97 23.28 -9.14 6.27
CA CYS A 97 22.73 -7.81 5.99
C CYS A 97 22.86 -6.94 7.24
N PRO A 98 22.76 -5.61 7.13
CA PRO A 98 22.60 -4.75 8.30
C PRO A 98 21.45 -5.26 9.20
N SER A 99 21.73 -5.52 10.46
CA SER A 99 20.84 -6.22 11.42
C SER A 99 19.49 -5.48 11.66
N THR A 100 19.46 -4.19 11.35
CA THR A 100 18.25 -3.35 11.47
C THR A 100 17.31 -3.47 10.28
N TRP A 101 17.76 -4.06 9.16
CA TRP A 101 16.95 -4.15 7.96
C TRP A 101 15.78 -5.13 8.11
N LYS A 102 14.63 -4.70 7.61
CA LYS A 102 13.44 -5.51 7.36
C LYS A 102 13.33 -5.77 5.86
N ASN A 103 12.33 -6.50 5.44
CA ASN A 103 12.06 -6.80 4.03
C ASN A 103 13.19 -7.60 3.33
N VAL A 104 13.92 -8.40 4.10
CA VAL A 104 14.96 -9.31 3.61
C VAL A 104 14.37 -10.71 3.51
N ILE A 105 14.45 -11.29 2.32
CA ILE A 105 14.04 -12.67 2.03
C ILE A 105 15.31 -13.51 1.96
N GLU A 106 15.46 -14.42 2.91
CA GLU A 106 16.58 -15.33 3.06
C GLU A 106 16.60 -16.40 1.96
N PRO A 107 17.73 -17.08 1.72
CA PRO A 107 17.77 -18.26 0.86
C PRO A 107 16.73 -19.30 1.31
N GLY A 108 15.97 -19.83 0.35
CA GLY A 108 14.81 -20.69 0.68
C GLY A 108 13.47 -19.96 0.70
N GLY A 109 13.47 -18.63 0.54
CA GLY A 109 12.23 -17.86 0.38
C GLY A 109 11.50 -17.59 1.69
N VAL A 110 12.20 -17.38 2.78
CA VAL A 110 11.63 -17.00 4.08
C VAL A 110 12.11 -15.61 4.49
N ALA A 111 11.20 -14.80 4.99
CA ALA A 111 11.49 -13.49 5.59
C ALA A 111 11.06 -13.47 7.06
N GLN A 112 11.94 -13.02 7.96
CA GLN A 112 11.60 -12.91 9.39
C GLN A 112 10.57 -11.82 9.63
N THR A 113 10.74 -10.66 8.96
CA THR A 113 9.83 -9.52 9.12
C THR A 113 9.73 -8.73 7.82
N ILE A 114 8.50 -8.52 7.37
CA ILE A 114 8.18 -7.59 6.28
C ILE A 114 7.43 -6.39 6.86
N VAL A 115 7.88 -5.20 6.51
CA VAL A 115 7.25 -3.94 6.91
C VAL A 115 6.90 -3.13 5.66
N LEU A 116 5.63 -3.06 5.36
CA LEU A 116 5.12 -2.25 4.26
C LEU A 116 4.88 -0.81 4.73
N LYS A 117 5.27 0.15 3.91
CA LYS A 117 5.17 1.58 4.22
C LYS A 117 4.07 2.24 3.41
N ASN A 118 3.27 3.06 4.08
CA ASN A 118 2.24 3.87 3.40
C ASN A 118 2.86 4.72 2.28
N GLU A 119 2.17 4.81 1.13
CA GLU A 119 2.59 5.57 -0.05
C GLU A 119 3.93 5.13 -0.68
N LYS A 120 4.48 3.99 -0.26
CA LYS A 120 5.68 3.42 -0.89
C LYS A 120 5.27 2.26 -1.79
N ARG A 121 5.82 2.24 -3.01
CA ARG A 121 5.57 1.18 -3.99
C ARG A 121 5.90 -0.19 -3.41
N TYR A 122 5.07 -1.15 -3.70
CA TYR A 122 5.28 -2.55 -3.37
C TYR A 122 5.08 -3.42 -4.61
N LEU A 123 5.97 -4.34 -4.82
CA LEU A 123 5.85 -5.40 -5.82
C LEU A 123 6.57 -6.63 -5.29
N CYS A 124 5.92 -7.77 -5.30
CA CYS A 124 6.49 -9.08 -4.99
C CYS A 124 6.72 -9.82 -6.32
N PRO A 125 7.93 -9.80 -6.88
CA PRO A 125 8.21 -10.44 -8.17
C PRO A 125 8.47 -11.93 -8.06
N LYS A 126 8.65 -12.46 -6.84
CA LYS A 126 8.89 -13.87 -6.54
C LYS A 126 8.28 -14.21 -5.19
N ALA A 127 7.52 -15.29 -5.15
CA ALA A 127 6.84 -15.75 -3.93
C ALA A 127 7.81 -16.05 -2.79
N PHE A 128 7.35 -15.79 -1.55
CA PHE A 128 8.08 -16.10 -0.32
C PHE A 128 7.11 -16.24 0.86
N THR A 129 7.61 -16.71 2.01
CA THR A 129 6.85 -16.76 3.27
C THR A 129 7.39 -15.72 4.23
N ALA A 130 6.53 -14.93 4.85
CA ALA A 130 6.87 -14.00 5.91
C ALA A 130 6.46 -14.59 7.27
N ASN A 131 7.39 -14.69 8.23
CA ASN A 131 7.04 -15.04 9.61
C ASN A 131 6.17 -13.95 10.25
N LYS A 132 6.45 -12.68 9.93
CA LYS A 132 5.61 -11.55 10.28
C LYS A 132 5.56 -10.55 9.14
N ILE A 133 4.34 -10.05 8.83
CA ILE A 133 4.15 -8.90 7.93
C ILE A 133 3.30 -7.84 8.60
N SER A 134 3.65 -6.57 8.37
CA SER A 134 2.89 -5.44 8.91
C SER A 134 2.77 -4.29 7.90
N TYR A 135 1.68 -3.56 8.02
CA TYR A 135 1.43 -2.29 7.35
C TYR A 135 0.89 -1.30 8.36
N THR A 136 1.45 -0.10 8.43
CA THR A 136 1.03 0.94 9.37
C THR A 136 0.66 2.22 8.61
N ARG A 137 -0.50 2.79 8.96
CA ARG A 137 -1.01 4.05 8.39
C ARG A 137 -1.73 4.88 9.44
N GLU A 138 -1.60 6.19 9.34
CA GLU A 138 -2.43 7.13 10.07
C GLU A 138 -3.72 7.42 9.30
N PHE A 139 -4.88 7.33 9.98
CA PHE A 139 -6.19 7.67 9.42
C PHE A 139 -6.59 9.07 9.90
N ALA A 140 -5.97 10.10 9.30
CA ALA A 140 -6.12 11.49 9.74
C ALA A 140 -7.44 12.16 9.30
N MET A 141 -8.15 11.61 8.32
CA MET A 141 -9.43 12.18 7.87
C MET A 141 -10.49 11.96 8.92
N LYS A 142 -11.03 13.06 9.46
CA LYS A 142 -12.07 13.02 10.51
C LYS A 142 -13.41 12.55 9.94
N THR A 143 -14.00 11.57 10.61
CA THR A 143 -15.40 11.18 10.40
C THR A 143 -16.29 12.23 11.05
N ILE A 144 -17.43 12.56 10.43
CA ILE A 144 -18.38 13.52 10.94
C ILE A 144 -19.71 12.80 11.20
N PRO A 145 -20.20 12.78 12.47
CA PRO A 145 -21.48 12.19 12.80
C PRO A 145 -22.63 12.68 11.90
N GLY A 146 -23.40 11.75 11.31
CA GLY A 146 -24.52 12.07 10.42
C GLY A 146 -24.15 12.48 9.00
N LYS A 147 -22.87 12.48 8.63
CA LYS A 147 -22.40 12.79 7.28
C LYS A 147 -21.59 11.64 6.68
N ALA A 148 -21.64 11.52 5.36
CA ALA A 148 -20.68 10.70 4.62
C ALA A 148 -19.35 11.46 4.53
N ALA A 149 -18.48 11.27 5.51
CA ALA A 149 -17.19 11.95 5.60
C ALA A 149 -16.15 11.07 6.29
N GLY A 150 -14.86 11.30 6.02
CA GLY A 150 -13.77 10.60 6.68
C GLY A 150 -13.46 9.20 6.13
N TRP A 151 -14.12 8.76 5.06
CA TRP A 151 -13.75 7.53 4.39
C TRP A 151 -12.38 7.63 3.75
N GLN A 152 -11.66 6.52 3.78
CA GLN A 152 -10.41 6.30 3.07
C GLN A 152 -10.49 4.95 2.39
N THR A 153 -9.53 4.64 1.53
CA THR A 153 -9.47 3.36 0.84
C THR A 153 -8.26 2.57 1.31
N ILE A 154 -8.34 1.24 1.27
CA ILE A 154 -7.25 0.36 1.63
C ILE A 154 -7.25 -0.91 0.77
N ILE A 155 -6.06 -1.36 0.39
CA ILE A 155 -5.79 -2.69 -0.14
C ILE A 155 -4.47 -3.18 0.45
N LEU A 156 -4.42 -4.45 0.87
CA LEU A 156 -3.20 -5.05 1.43
C LEU A 156 -2.88 -6.36 0.69
N PRO A 157 -1.58 -6.71 0.50
CA PRO A 157 -1.19 -7.94 -0.19
C PRO A 157 -1.30 -9.19 0.69
N PHE A 158 -1.85 -9.06 1.88
CA PHE A 158 -2.05 -10.14 2.84
C PHE A 158 -3.40 -10.00 3.54
N SER A 159 -3.98 -11.14 3.94
CA SER A 159 -5.17 -11.16 4.81
C SER A 159 -4.77 -10.80 6.22
N VAL A 160 -5.47 -9.81 6.81
CA VAL A 160 -5.13 -9.26 8.11
C VAL A 160 -5.64 -10.18 9.23
N GLN A 161 -4.76 -10.51 10.17
CA GLN A 161 -5.08 -11.32 11.35
C GLN A 161 -5.29 -10.46 12.60
N THR A 162 -4.52 -9.37 12.72
CA THR A 162 -4.58 -8.48 13.89
C THR A 162 -4.51 -7.03 13.44
N ILE A 163 -5.31 -6.19 14.09
CA ILE A 163 -5.31 -4.74 13.89
C ILE A 163 -5.16 -4.08 15.25
N THR A 164 -4.23 -3.15 15.39
CA THR A 164 -3.95 -2.44 16.65
C THR A 164 -3.86 -0.94 16.45
N ASP A 165 -4.24 -0.18 17.49
CA ASP A 165 -3.99 1.27 17.55
C ASP A 165 -2.52 1.56 17.94
N LYS A 166 -2.20 2.86 18.04
CA LYS A 166 -0.87 3.33 18.44
C LYS A 166 -0.42 2.88 19.85
N ASP A 167 -1.36 2.51 20.71
CA ASP A 167 -1.13 2.08 22.09
C ASP A 167 -1.10 0.52 22.19
N GLY A 168 -1.25 -0.18 21.08
CA GLY A 168 -1.25 -1.65 21.01
C GLY A 168 -2.61 -2.29 21.34
N ASN A 169 -3.68 -1.52 21.48
CA ASN A 169 -5.00 -2.05 21.74
C ASN A 169 -5.59 -2.67 20.47
N ARG A 170 -6.24 -3.83 20.61
CA ARG A 170 -6.85 -4.55 19.50
C ARG A 170 -8.08 -3.83 18.96
N LEU A 171 -8.10 -3.68 17.64
CA LEU A 171 -9.20 -3.08 16.88
C LEU A 171 -9.90 -4.13 16.02
N ALA A 172 -11.18 -3.93 15.71
CA ALA A 172 -11.89 -4.73 14.73
C ALA A 172 -12.97 -3.91 14.00
N PRO A 173 -13.42 -4.34 12.80
CA PRO A 173 -14.61 -3.80 12.16
C PRO A 173 -15.84 -3.96 13.06
N PHE A 174 -16.82 -3.07 12.91
CA PHE A 174 -18.06 -3.08 13.70
C PHE A 174 -18.76 -4.44 13.50
N MET A 175 -19.06 -5.17 12.95
CA MET A 175 -19.74 -6.46 12.83
C MET A 175 -18.86 -7.67 13.14
N ALA A 176 -17.57 -7.49 13.45
CA ALA A 176 -16.69 -8.60 13.80
C ALA A 176 -16.99 -9.10 15.21
N GLU A 177 -16.98 -10.41 15.39
CA GLU A 177 -17.10 -11.08 16.69
C GLU A 177 -15.70 -11.32 17.28
N GLY A 178 -15.62 -11.52 18.58
CA GLY A 178 -14.40 -11.93 19.29
C GLY A 178 -14.15 -11.15 20.57
N ASP A 179 -13.35 -11.78 21.45
CA ASP A 179 -12.95 -11.21 22.73
C ASP A 179 -11.74 -10.27 22.59
N GLY A 180 -11.56 -9.37 23.56
CA GLY A 180 -10.41 -8.50 23.64
C GLY A 180 -10.36 -7.41 22.56
N ILE A 181 -11.47 -7.11 21.91
CA ILE A 181 -11.59 -5.98 20.99
C ILE A 181 -11.79 -4.72 21.84
N TRP A 182 -10.89 -3.75 21.65
CA TRP A 182 -10.91 -2.50 22.42
C TRP A 182 -11.78 -1.45 21.75
N LYS A 183 -11.56 -1.22 20.44
CA LYS A 183 -12.30 -0.21 19.67
C LYS A 183 -12.73 -0.76 18.33
N ARG A 184 -13.73 -0.14 17.72
CA ARG A 184 -14.30 -0.56 16.46
C ARG A 184 -14.25 0.52 15.40
N PHE A 185 -14.17 0.10 14.12
CA PHE A 185 -14.12 0.98 12.96
C PHE A 185 -15.04 0.47 11.83
N TRP A 186 -15.31 1.30 10.84
CA TRP A 186 -16.10 0.91 9.68
C TRP A 186 -15.21 0.34 8.57
N LEU A 187 -15.61 -0.82 8.06
CA LEU A 187 -14.96 -1.48 6.92
C LEU A 187 -16.05 -1.92 5.94
N ARG A 188 -15.93 -1.51 4.68
CA ARG A 188 -16.95 -1.77 3.66
C ARG A 188 -16.35 -2.26 2.35
N GLU A 189 -17.11 -3.13 1.70
CA GLU A 189 -16.83 -3.67 0.38
C GLU A 189 -17.89 -3.17 -0.62
N LEU A 190 -17.45 -2.81 -1.83
CA LEU A 190 -18.35 -2.49 -2.95
C LEU A 190 -19.09 -3.77 -3.40
N GLN A 191 -20.38 -3.67 -3.65
CA GLN A 191 -21.22 -4.77 -4.13
C GLN A 191 -21.59 -4.57 -5.59
N ALA A 192 -21.97 -5.66 -6.29
CA ALA A 192 -22.33 -5.65 -7.72
C ALA A 192 -23.51 -4.73 -8.08
N ASP A 193 -24.32 -4.35 -7.12
CA ASP A 193 -25.42 -3.37 -7.30
C ASP A 193 -24.97 -1.91 -7.09
N GLY A 194 -23.67 -1.67 -6.85
CA GLY A 194 -23.10 -0.35 -6.60
C GLY A 194 -23.25 0.13 -5.16
N THR A 195 -23.82 -0.67 -4.27
CA THR A 195 -23.91 -0.37 -2.84
C THR A 195 -22.62 -0.79 -2.09
N TYR A 196 -22.49 -0.35 -0.84
CA TYR A 196 -21.40 -0.74 0.05
C TYR A 196 -21.95 -1.55 1.21
N LYS A 197 -21.35 -2.71 1.47
CA LYS A 197 -21.72 -3.60 2.57
C LYS A 197 -20.63 -3.64 3.63
N ASP A 198 -21.02 -3.59 4.90
CA ASP A 198 -20.13 -3.79 6.03
C ASP A 198 -19.58 -5.21 6.04
N VAL A 199 -18.27 -5.34 6.27
CA VAL A 199 -17.54 -6.60 6.32
C VAL A 199 -16.67 -6.69 7.56
N THR A 200 -16.24 -7.90 7.93
CA THR A 200 -15.58 -8.20 9.20
C THR A 200 -14.08 -8.46 9.09
N ALA A 201 -13.54 -8.57 7.88
CA ALA A 201 -12.15 -8.91 7.64
C ALA A 201 -11.59 -8.18 6.41
N ILE A 202 -10.28 -7.96 6.40
CA ILE A 202 -9.52 -7.51 5.24
C ILE A 202 -8.83 -8.73 4.64
N GLU A 203 -9.24 -9.11 3.43
CA GLU A 203 -8.64 -10.19 2.65
C GLU A 203 -7.52 -9.66 1.77
N ALA A 204 -6.54 -10.52 1.45
CA ALA A 204 -5.43 -10.17 0.58
C ALA A 204 -5.91 -9.71 -0.82
N ASN A 205 -5.30 -8.64 -1.31
CA ASN A 205 -5.51 -8.10 -2.66
C ASN A 205 -6.93 -7.64 -2.98
N LYS A 206 -7.76 -7.42 -1.97
CA LYS A 206 -9.13 -6.96 -2.12
C LYS A 206 -9.28 -5.50 -1.68
N PRO A 207 -9.94 -4.64 -2.47
CA PRO A 207 -10.12 -3.23 -2.15
C PRO A 207 -11.29 -3.00 -1.19
N TYR A 208 -11.09 -2.07 -0.24
CA TYR A 208 -12.09 -1.69 0.77
C TYR A 208 -12.18 -0.17 0.96
N LEU A 209 -13.36 0.27 1.44
CA LEU A 209 -13.51 1.53 2.18
C LEU A 209 -13.30 1.28 3.67
N ILE A 210 -12.59 2.19 4.31
CA ILE A 210 -12.28 2.14 5.74
C ILE A 210 -12.45 3.53 6.37
N ALA A 211 -13.01 3.61 7.57
CA ALA A 211 -13.13 4.87 8.30
C ALA A 211 -13.00 4.62 9.81
N MET A 212 -12.25 5.51 10.47
CA MET A 212 -12.00 5.44 11.91
C MET A 212 -12.89 6.46 12.64
N PRO A 213 -13.54 6.10 13.75
CA PRO A 213 -14.20 7.08 14.62
C PRO A 213 -13.12 7.95 15.30
N ASN A 214 -12.88 9.16 14.79
CA ASN A 214 -11.79 10.02 15.24
C ASN A 214 -12.18 11.49 15.37
N ALA A 215 -13.49 11.82 15.28
CA ALA A 215 -14.00 13.15 15.52
C ALA A 215 -14.17 13.41 17.02
N GLU A 216 -14.15 14.68 17.41
CA GLU A 216 -14.28 15.09 18.83
C GLU A 216 -15.68 14.83 19.40
N GLU A 217 -16.67 14.65 18.53
CA GLU A 217 -18.05 14.31 18.89
C GLU A 217 -18.22 12.86 19.38
N TYR A 218 -17.26 11.97 19.09
CA TYR A 218 -17.27 10.62 19.66
C TYR A 218 -16.71 10.66 21.08
N ALA A 219 -17.24 9.82 21.96
CA ALA A 219 -16.64 9.63 23.27
C ALA A 219 -15.21 9.07 23.12
N SER A 220 -14.31 9.51 24.00
CA SER A 220 -12.87 9.23 23.89
C SER A 220 -12.54 7.73 23.88
N GLU A 221 -13.36 6.91 24.56
CA GLU A 221 -13.23 5.46 24.57
C GLU A 221 -13.47 4.80 23.21
N TYR A 222 -14.15 5.49 22.27
CA TYR A 222 -14.39 4.98 20.91
C TYR A 222 -13.43 5.56 19.89
N CYS A 223 -12.80 6.70 20.19
CA CYS A 223 -11.91 7.37 19.26
C CYS A 223 -10.66 6.56 18.94
N ILE A 224 -10.38 6.40 17.66
CA ILE A 224 -9.15 5.82 17.13
C ILE A 224 -8.35 6.95 16.49
N SER A 225 -7.21 7.28 17.09
CA SER A 225 -6.32 8.36 16.62
C SER A 225 -4.90 7.88 16.42
N GLY A 226 -4.18 8.53 15.50
CA GLY A 226 -2.80 8.20 15.19
C GLY A 226 -2.69 6.95 14.32
N ASN A 227 -1.57 6.27 14.43
CA ASN A 227 -1.24 5.12 13.62
C ASN A 227 -2.10 3.89 13.97
N VAL A 228 -2.57 3.22 12.92
CA VAL A 228 -3.20 1.90 13.00
C VAL A 228 -2.30 0.92 12.26
N THR A 229 -1.99 -0.20 12.91
CA THR A 229 -1.13 -1.26 12.37
C THR A 229 -1.95 -2.49 12.05
N PHE A 230 -1.79 -3.00 10.83
CA PHE A 230 -2.39 -4.22 10.31
C PHE A 230 -1.30 -5.27 10.21
N GLU A 231 -1.50 -6.45 10.79
CA GLU A 231 -0.49 -7.49 10.89
C GLU A 231 -1.03 -8.87 10.55
N ALA A 232 -0.12 -9.73 10.12
CA ALA A 232 -0.34 -11.16 10.02
C ALA A 232 0.98 -11.92 10.23
N ASP A 233 0.87 -13.13 10.77
CA ASP A 233 1.97 -14.03 11.02
C ASP A 233 1.90 -15.26 10.10
N ASN A 234 3.07 -15.79 9.71
CA ASN A 234 3.22 -17.02 8.91
C ASN A 234 2.44 -16.95 7.58
N VAL A 235 2.62 -15.86 6.83
CA VAL A 235 1.89 -15.61 5.59
C VAL A 235 2.72 -15.98 4.37
N SER A 236 2.14 -16.80 3.48
CA SER A 236 2.68 -17.00 2.14
C SER A 236 2.24 -15.87 1.22
N LEU A 237 3.22 -15.15 0.70
CA LEU A 237 3.01 -14.08 -0.28
C LEU A 237 3.36 -14.61 -1.67
N GLY A 238 2.38 -14.66 -2.54
CA GLY A 238 2.58 -14.96 -3.96
C GLY A 238 3.20 -13.78 -4.70
N GLU A 239 3.56 -14.01 -5.97
CA GLU A 239 3.86 -12.89 -6.87
C GLU A 239 2.67 -11.93 -6.85
N THR A 240 2.96 -10.62 -6.89
CA THR A 240 1.89 -9.61 -6.89
C THR A 240 0.97 -9.87 -8.10
N PRO A 241 -0.28 -10.28 -7.88
CA PRO A 241 -1.19 -10.59 -8.97
C PRO A 241 -1.63 -9.30 -9.69
N GLU A 242 -2.15 -9.45 -10.89
CA GLU A 242 -2.99 -8.40 -11.44
C GLU A 242 -4.20 -8.21 -10.50
N ILE A 243 -4.40 -6.99 -10.03
CA ILE A 243 -5.48 -6.70 -9.08
C ILE A 243 -6.81 -6.89 -9.77
N VAL A 244 -7.57 -7.87 -9.32
CA VAL A 244 -8.95 -8.08 -9.76
C VAL A 244 -9.82 -7.01 -9.09
N PRO A 245 -10.48 -6.13 -9.85
CA PRO A 245 -11.34 -5.13 -9.27
C PRO A 245 -12.59 -5.76 -8.66
N THR A 246 -13.10 -5.15 -7.60
CA THR A 246 -14.45 -5.48 -7.10
C THR A 246 -15.48 -4.83 -8.00
N ASP A 247 -16.36 -5.63 -8.60
CA ASP A 247 -17.42 -5.16 -9.47
C ASP A 247 -18.50 -4.43 -8.65
N GLY A 248 -18.86 -3.23 -9.09
CA GLY A 248 -19.94 -2.41 -8.54
C GLY A 248 -21.00 -2.06 -9.60
N GLY A 249 -21.15 -2.88 -10.62
CA GLY A 249 -22.10 -2.68 -11.72
C GLY A 249 -21.64 -1.59 -12.68
N ALA A 250 -22.02 -0.33 -12.46
CA ALA A 250 -21.58 0.79 -13.30
C ALA A 250 -20.10 1.15 -13.15
N TYR A 251 -19.52 0.88 -12.00
CA TYR A 251 -18.13 1.19 -11.66
C TYR A 251 -17.50 0.01 -10.93
N SER A 252 -16.22 -0.25 -11.19
CA SER A 252 -15.44 -1.22 -10.45
C SER A 252 -14.39 -0.51 -9.57
N MET A 253 -14.14 -1.07 -8.38
CA MET A 253 -13.11 -0.58 -7.45
C MET A 253 -11.81 -1.35 -7.65
N TYR A 254 -10.75 -0.64 -7.99
CA TYR A 254 -9.40 -1.13 -8.18
C TYR A 254 -8.53 -0.72 -7.01
N GLY A 255 -7.75 -1.63 -6.48
CA GLY A 255 -6.66 -1.30 -5.58
C GLY A 255 -5.34 -1.11 -6.34
N THR A 256 -4.34 -0.51 -5.69
CA THR A 256 -3.01 -0.36 -6.29
C THR A 256 -1.88 -0.48 -5.28
N TYR A 257 -0.75 -1.03 -5.74
CA TYR A 257 0.53 -1.05 -5.03
C TYR A 257 1.59 -0.15 -5.69
N ASP A 258 1.20 0.56 -6.76
CA ASP A 258 2.01 1.58 -7.43
C ASP A 258 1.21 2.88 -7.52
N TRP A 259 1.86 3.98 -7.87
CA TRP A 259 1.19 5.23 -8.17
C TRP A 259 0.37 5.13 -9.46
N VAL A 260 -0.89 5.49 -9.38
CA VAL A 260 -1.80 5.57 -10.53
C VAL A 260 -2.08 7.03 -10.82
N THR A 261 -1.74 7.48 -12.04
CA THR A 261 -1.95 8.88 -12.45
C THR A 261 -3.43 9.19 -12.55
N GLY A 262 -3.84 10.29 -11.93
CA GLY A 262 -5.20 10.81 -11.99
C GLY A 262 -5.57 11.23 -13.41
N THR A 263 -6.49 10.50 -14.03
CA THR A 263 -7.01 10.76 -15.37
C THR A 263 -8.54 10.81 -15.33
N ARG A 264 -9.19 11.20 -16.45
CA ARG A 264 -10.66 11.21 -16.55
C ARG A 264 -11.31 9.83 -16.34
N LYS A 265 -10.53 8.75 -16.39
CA LYS A 265 -10.99 7.38 -16.13
C LYS A 265 -10.73 6.94 -14.68
N VAL A 266 -9.91 7.65 -13.94
CA VAL A 266 -9.53 7.34 -12.55
C VAL A 266 -10.28 8.27 -11.62
N TYR A 267 -11.23 7.73 -10.88
CA TYR A 267 -11.99 8.45 -9.86
C TYR A 267 -11.31 8.22 -8.51
N ALA A 268 -10.56 9.19 -8.05
CA ALA A 268 -9.89 9.16 -6.74
C ALA A 268 -10.81 9.72 -5.66
N LEU A 269 -10.73 9.15 -4.45
CA LEU A 269 -11.43 9.67 -3.27
C LEU A 269 -10.86 11.05 -2.91
N ASN A 270 -11.74 12.02 -2.59
CA ASN A 270 -11.32 13.36 -2.20
C ASN A 270 -10.66 13.34 -0.80
N LEU A 271 -9.44 13.87 -0.71
CA LEU A 271 -8.71 14.01 0.55
C LEU A 271 -8.98 15.35 1.23
N ASP A 272 -9.49 16.33 0.47
CA ASP A 272 -9.93 17.64 0.93
C ASP A 272 -11.40 17.84 0.58
N ASN A 273 -12.03 18.86 1.19
CA ASN A 273 -13.38 19.24 0.82
C ASN A 273 -13.43 19.61 -0.67
N TRP A 274 -14.46 19.13 -1.35
CA TRP A 274 -14.61 19.33 -2.79
C TRP A 274 -15.98 19.90 -3.12
N SER A 275 -16.09 20.66 -4.22
CA SER A 275 -17.35 21.21 -4.71
C SER A 275 -17.49 21.01 -6.20
N ASP A 276 -18.69 20.67 -6.66
CA ASP A 276 -19.05 20.66 -8.08
C ASP A 276 -19.50 22.04 -8.60
N GLY A 277 -19.39 23.07 -7.77
CA GLY A 277 -19.86 24.42 -8.03
C GLY A 277 -21.24 24.73 -7.46
N SER A 278 -22.00 23.73 -7.06
CA SER A 278 -23.36 23.87 -6.50
C SER A 278 -23.47 23.27 -5.10
N VAL A 279 -22.80 22.16 -4.86
CA VAL A 279 -22.83 21.42 -3.59
C VAL A 279 -21.42 21.24 -3.05
N TYR A 280 -21.32 21.32 -1.74
CA TYR A 280 -20.07 21.10 -1.01
C TYR A 280 -20.03 19.69 -0.45
N TYR A 281 -18.93 18.98 -0.69
CA TYR A 281 -18.70 17.61 -0.25
C TYR A 281 -17.55 17.57 0.72
N GLU A 282 -17.77 16.98 1.89
CA GLU A 282 -16.75 16.79 2.90
C GLU A 282 -15.64 15.84 2.38
N LYS A 283 -14.44 15.99 2.91
CA LYS A 283 -13.33 15.06 2.59
C LYS A 283 -13.68 13.62 2.93
N GLY A 284 -13.29 12.70 2.04
CA GLY A 284 -13.60 11.29 2.17
C GLY A 284 -15.07 10.96 1.94
N SER A 285 -15.79 11.69 1.08
CA SER A 285 -17.21 11.47 0.78
C SER A 285 -17.51 11.18 -0.69
N VAL A 286 -16.63 11.54 -1.60
CA VAL A 286 -16.87 11.39 -3.05
C VAL A 286 -15.61 10.96 -3.79
N PHE A 287 -15.81 10.17 -4.84
CA PHE A 287 -14.79 9.87 -5.83
C PHE A 287 -14.92 10.82 -7.01
N VAL A 288 -13.84 11.48 -7.39
CA VAL A 288 -13.80 12.51 -8.42
C VAL A 288 -12.77 12.15 -9.49
N PRO A 289 -13.12 12.23 -10.80
CA PRO A 289 -12.17 11.93 -11.88
C PRO A 289 -11.09 13.03 -11.98
N SER A 290 -9.89 12.63 -12.31
CA SER A 290 -8.72 13.54 -12.49
C SER A 290 -8.39 14.39 -11.26
N LEU A 291 -8.88 14.03 -10.08
CA LEU A 291 -8.72 14.85 -8.88
C LEU A 291 -7.25 14.87 -8.40
N ARG A 292 -6.63 13.70 -8.35
CA ARG A 292 -5.27 13.47 -7.87
C ARG A 292 -4.73 12.14 -8.36
N ASP A 293 -3.45 11.91 -8.19
CA ASP A 293 -2.86 10.58 -8.29
C ASP A 293 -3.32 9.72 -7.09
N VAL A 294 -3.42 8.41 -7.33
CA VAL A 294 -3.75 7.42 -6.29
C VAL A 294 -2.46 6.78 -5.82
N ALA A 295 -2.24 6.81 -4.52
CA ALA A 295 -1.04 6.29 -3.90
C ALA A 295 -1.07 4.76 -3.73
N PRO A 296 0.10 4.12 -3.59
CA PRO A 296 0.16 2.71 -3.20
C PRO A 296 -0.62 2.42 -1.92
N PHE A 297 -1.32 1.28 -1.90
CA PHE A 297 -2.23 0.81 -0.83
C PHE A 297 -3.56 1.57 -0.75
N GLU A 298 -3.85 2.42 -1.73
CA GLU A 298 -5.18 3.03 -1.92
C GLU A 298 -5.98 2.33 -3.01
N CYS A 299 -7.26 2.75 -3.14
CA CYS A 299 -8.15 2.28 -4.19
C CYS A 299 -8.81 3.45 -4.92
N TYR A 300 -9.29 3.18 -6.14
CA TYR A 300 -9.97 4.13 -7.00
C TYR A 300 -11.10 3.43 -7.77
N LEU A 301 -12.03 4.20 -8.32
CA LEU A 301 -13.08 3.66 -9.17
C LEU A 301 -12.76 3.90 -10.64
N GLN A 302 -13.20 2.96 -11.50
CA GLN A 302 -13.27 3.13 -12.95
C GLN A 302 -14.66 2.79 -13.45
N ASN A 303 -15.11 3.50 -14.50
CA ASN A 303 -16.37 3.23 -15.16
C ASN A 303 -16.25 1.96 -16.02
N ASN A 304 -17.16 1.01 -15.83
CA ASN A 304 -17.21 -0.24 -16.60
C ASN A 304 -17.71 -0.04 -18.03
N ASN A 305 -18.38 1.08 -18.32
CA ASN A 305 -18.77 1.45 -19.67
C ASN A 305 -17.93 2.63 -20.19
N PRO A 306 -16.88 2.38 -20.99
CA PRO A 306 -15.99 3.43 -21.49
C PRO A 306 -16.66 4.42 -22.46
N SER A 307 -17.84 4.08 -22.99
CA SER A 307 -18.65 4.92 -23.90
C SER A 307 -19.65 5.79 -23.16
N ALA A 308 -19.88 5.56 -21.87
CA ALA A 308 -20.76 6.42 -21.07
C ALA A 308 -20.09 7.77 -20.81
N SER A 309 -20.88 8.85 -20.79
CA SER A 309 -20.40 10.14 -20.32
C SER A 309 -19.86 10.01 -18.88
N THR A 310 -18.65 10.51 -18.65
CA THR A 310 -18.07 10.54 -17.32
C THR A 310 -18.96 11.37 -16.39
N ARG A 311 -19.40 10.79 -15.28
CA ARG A 311 -20.04 11.55 -14.20
C ARG A 311 -19.02 12.51 -13.59
N GLY A 312 -19.45 13.65 -13.12
CA GLY A 312 -18.60 14.63 -12.44
C GLY A 312 -18.01 14.10 -11.12
N PHE A 313 -18.74 13.20 -10.45
CA PHE A 313 -18.31 12.52 -9.21
C PHE A 313 -19.23 11.31 -8.90
N ILE A 314 -18.77 10.47 -7.94
CA ILE A 314 -19.51 9.31 -7.43
C ILE A 314 -19.51 9.41 -5.89
N GLY A 315 -20.68 9.59 -5.29
CA GLY A 315 -20.83 9.61 -3.83
C GLY A 315 -20.65 8.23 -3.22
N ILE A 316 -20.02 8.15 -2.06
CA ILE A 316 -19.90 6.90 -1.29
C ILE A 316 -21.26 6.46 -0.76
N VAL A 317 -22.08 7.42 -0.37
CA VAL A 317 -23.47 7.20 0.00
C VAL A 317 -24.28 7.57 -1.22
N GLY A 318 -24.57 6.61 -2.10
CA GLY A 318 -25.52 6.79 -3.19
C GLY A 318 -26.87 7.18 -2.63
N SER A 319 -27.78 7.67 -3.49
CA SER A 319 -29.17 8.03 -3.19
C SER A 319 -30.00 6.93 -2.50
N HIS A 320 -29.42 5.79 -2.26
CA HIS A 320 -29.90 4.64 -1.50
C HIS A 320 -29.11 4.38 -0.23
N ALA A 321 -28.51 5.39 0.39
CA ALA A 321 -28.28 5.36 1.83
C ALA A 321 -29.67 5.28 2.50
N SER A 322 -30.37 4.19 2.18
CA SER A 322 -31.53 3.82 2.94
C SER A 322 -31.05 3.64 4.36
N THR A 323 -31.65 4.34 5.23
CA THR A 323 -31.77 4.25 6.66
C THR A 323 -32.00 2.82 7.20
N ARG A 324 -31.52 1.78 6.53
CA ARG A 324 -31.65 0.38 6.94
C ARG A 324 -30.29 -0.21 7.26
N ALA A 325 -30.07 -0.34 8.58
CA ALA A 325 -29.21 -1.30 9.24
C ALA A 325 -27.75 -1.40 8.78
N GLY A 326 -27.11 -0.29 8.53
CA GLY A 326 -25.67 -0.17 8.56
C GLY A 326 -25.42 1.15 9.25
N HIS A 327 -24.59 1.17 10.29
CA HIS A 327 -24.32 2.40 11.03
C HIS A 327 -23.97 3.49 10.03
N PRO A 328 -24.78 4.56 9.92
CA PRO A 328 -24.38 5.69 9.12
C PRO A 328 -23.08 6.21 9.74
N LEU A 329 -22.08 6.51 8.93
CA LEU A 329 -21.00 7.37 9.37
C LEU A 329 -21.67 8.53 10.09
N GLY A 330 -21.38 8.65 11.37
CA GLY A 330 -21.88 9.75 12.15
C GLY A 330 -22.96 9.45 13.18
N SER A 331 -23.45 8.24 13.34
CA SER A 331 -24.14 7.88 14.56
C SER A 331 -23.10 7.59 15.65
N LYS A 332 -23.31 8.07 16.88
CA LYS A 332 -22.60 7.51 18.05
C LYS A 332 -22.75 6.00 17.99
N PRO A 333 -21.67 5.20 18.14
CA PRO A 333 -21.83 3.77 18.33
C PRO A 333 -22.81 3.57 19.47
N SER A 334 -23.87 2.82 19.24
CA SER A 334 -24.75 2.42 20.34
C SER A 334 -24.03 1.37 21.19
N VAL A 335 -24.45 1.19 22.45
CA VAL A 335 -23.90 0.13 23.33
C VAL A 335 -24.09 -1.26 22.72
N THR A 336 -25.01 -1.41 21.74
CA THR A 336 -25.27 -2.64 21.00
C THR A 336 -24.30 -2.85 19.81
N ASP A 337 -23.47 -1.85 19.49
CA ASP A 337 -22.53 -1.86 18.37
C ASP A 337 -21.09 -2.16 18.80
N MET A 338 -20.90 -2.43 20.10
CA MET A 338 -19.61 -2.77 20.73
C MET A 338 -19.56 -4.20 21.22
#